data_0125e4689d45224530e4dcca3cb6098a
#
_entry.id   0125e4689d45224530e4dcca3cb6098a
#
_cell.length_a   1.000
_cell.length_b   1.000
_cell.length_c   1.000
_cell.angle_alpha   90.00
_cell.angle_beta   90.00
_cell.angle_gamma   90.00
#
_symmetry.space_group_name_H-M   'P 1'
#
loop_
_entity.id
_entity.type
_entity.pdbx_description
1 polymer ?
#
loop_
_entity_poly.entity_id
_entity_poly.type
_entity_poly.pdbx_seq_one_letter_code
_entity_poly.pdbx_strand_id
1 'polypeptide(L)'
;MAERVRTLASQRAVVIFGASNCCMCHAVQTLFTQMGVSWAMHELDKDPRGKDVERVLAGMVGPARSTPVPAVFIGGALVGPTDRVMSLHLGGQLVPLLRQASALWL
;
A
#
# COMPACT_ATOMS: atom_id res chain seq x y z
N MET A 1 14.42 -3.40 10.69
CA MET A 1 13.66 -3.58 9.44
C MET A 1 12.37 -2.76 9.40
N ALA A 2 11.72 -2.54 10.54
CA ALA A 2 10.54 -1.67 10.60
C ALA A 2 10.85 -0.23 10.16
N GLU A 3 12.03 0.28 10.48
CA GLU A 3 12.47 1.60 10.05
C GLU A 3 12.60 1.70 8.53
N ARG A 4 13.07 0.64 7.88
CA ARG A 4 13.17 0.58 6.43
C ARG A 4 11.77 0.67 5.80
N VAL A 5 10.81 -0.07 6.35
CA VAL A 5 9.43 -0.03 5.86
C VAL A 5 8.86 1.39 6.00
N ARG A 6 9.06 2.02 7.15
CA ARG A 6 8.59 3.39 7.36
C ARG A 6 9.24 4.39 6.41
N THR A 7 10.55 4.26 6.20
CA THR A 7 11.28 5.12 5.26
C THR A 7 10.74 4.95 3.85
N LEU A 8 10.58 3.71 3.40
CA LEU A 8 10.04 3.44 2.07
C LEU A 8 8.60 3.93 1.94
N ALA A 9 7.78 3.72 2.97
CA ALA A 9 6.38 4.14 2.96
C ALA A 9 6.23 5.65 2.94
N SER A 10 7.23 6.39 3.38
CA SER A 10 7.20 7.85 3.43
C SER A 10 7.79 8.53 2.19
N GLN A 11 8.35 7.76 1.26
CA GLN A 11 8.99 8.32 0.06
C GLN A 11 7.98 8.95 -0.89
N ARG A 12 6.76 8.45 -0.90
CA ARG A 12 5.68 8.97 -1.74
C ARG A 12 4.41 9.07 -0.92
N ALA A 13 3.47 9.88 -1.40
CA ALA A 13 2.17 10.00 -0.75
C ALA A 13 1.42 8.66 -0.72
N VAL A 14 1.56 7.86 -1.78
CA VAL A 14 0.99 6.51 -1.84
C VAL A 14 2.09 5.51 -2.18
N VAL A 15 2.27 4.51 -1.35
CA VAL A 15 3.23 3.43 -1.56
C VAL A 15 2.53 2.10 -1.40
N ILE A 16 2.78 1.20 -2.34
CA ILE A 16 2.19 -0.15 -2.35
C ILE A 16 3.33 -1.16 -2.22
N PHE A 17 3.26 -2.01 -1.19
CA PHE A 17 4.15 -3.16 -1.09
C PHE A 17 3.42 -4.37 -1.64
N GLY A 18 4.01 -5.02 -2.64
CA GLY A 18 3.37 -6.14 -3.30
C GLY A 18 4.35 -7.06 -3.99
N ALA A 19 3.84 -7.89 -4.86
CA ALA A 19 4.62 -8.83 -5.66
C ALA A 19 4.25 -8.68 -7.13
N SER A 20 5.19 -8.99 -8.03
CA SER A 20 4.97 -8.84 -9.47
C SER A 20 3.88 -9.75 -10.01
N ASN A 21 3.64 -10.90 -9.35
CA ASN A 21 2.61 -11.86 -9.75
C ASN A 21 1.31 -11.74 -8.95
N CYS A 22 1.10 -10.64 -8.26
CA CYS A 22 -0.07 -10.46 -7.40
C CYS A 22 -1.20 -9.78 -8.17
N CYS A 23 -2.30 -10.50 -8.39
CA CYS A 23 -3.48 -9.96 -9.06
C CYS A 23 -4.13 -8.82 -8.29
N MET A 24 -4.18 -8.94 -6.95
CA MET A 24 -4.79 -7.93 -6.08
C MET A 24 -3.96 -6.65 -6.08
N CYS A 25 -2.63 -6.75 -6.20
CA CYS A 25 -1.78 -5.59 -6.33
C CYS A 25 -2.10 -4.81 -7.61
N HIS A 26 -2.35 -5.52 -8.70
CA HIS A 26 -2.74 -4.90 -9.97
C HIS A 26 -4.09 -4.18 -9.85
N ALA A 27 -5.03 -4.76 -9.12
CA ALA A 27 -6.34 -4.13 -8.89
C ALA A 27 -6.19 -2.79 -8.16
N VAL A 28 -5.35 -2.74 -7.14
CA VAL A 28 -5.07 -1.51 -6.38
C VAL A 28 -4.37 -0.48 -7.26
N GLN A 29 -3.38 -0.90 -8.04
CA GLN A 29 -2.67 -0.03 -8.97
C GLN A 29 -3.64 0.59 -9.98
N THR A 30 -4.53 -0.21 -10.55
CA THR A 30 -5.52 0.25 -11.50
C THR A 30 -6.45 1.28 -10.88
N LEU A 31 -6.91 1.02 -9.65
CA LEU A 31 -7.78 1.95 -8.93
C LEU A 31 -7.10 3.32 -8.78
N PHE A 32 -5.87 3.36 -8.26
CA PHE A 32 -5.16 4.61 -8.06
C PHE A 32 -4.86 5.32 -9.38
N THR A 33 -4.53 4.57 -10.43
CA THR A 33 -4.31 5.14 -11.75
C THR A 33 -5.58 5.82 -12.28
N GLN A 34 -6.72 5.16 -12.13
CA GLN A 34 -8.00 5.72 -12.56
C GLN A 34 -8.39 6.97 -11.76
N MET A 35 -7.97 7.04 -10.50
CA MET A 35 -8.22 8.21 -9.65
C MET A 35 -7.25 9.37 -9.92
N GLY A 36 -6.25 9.17 -10.77
CA GLY A 36 -5.24 10.18 -11.05
C GLY A 36 -4.22 10.34 -9.94
N VAL A 37 -4.05 9.32 -9.11
CA VAL A 37 -3.11 9.34 -7.99
C VAL A 37 -1.75 8.83 -8.43
N SER A 38 -0.69 9.56 -8.08
CA SER A 38 0.67 9.09 -8.26
C SER A 38 1.01 8.11 -7.13
N TRP A 39 1.44 6.91 -7.50
CA TRP A 39 1.79 5.86 -6.54
C TRP A 39 3.15 5.26 -6.88
N ALA A 40 3.79 4.68 -5.88
CA ALA A 40 5.01 3.92 -6.04
C ALA A 40 4.79 2.49 -5.57
N MET A 41 5.45 1.53 -6.20
CA MET A 41 5.33 0.12 -5.86
C MET A 41 6.69 -0.47 -5.51
N HIS A 42 6.73 -1.21 -4.41
CA HIS A 42 7.86 -2.05 -4.05
C HIS A 42 7.49 -3.51 -4.27
N GLU A 43 8.16 -4.15 -5.22
CA GLU A 43 7.95 -5.56 -5.52
C GLU A 43 8.88 -6.39 -4.64
N LEU A 44 8.30 -6.98 -3.59
CA LEU A 44 9.07 -7.70 -2.56
C LEU A 44 9.76 -8.95 -3.10
N ASP A 45 9.20 -9.55 -4.13
CA ASP A 45 9.81 -10.72 -4.79
C ASP A 45 11.10 -10.38 -5.53
N LYS A 46 11.30 -9.10 -5.86
CA LYS A 46 12.52 -8.62 -6.55
C LYS A 46 13.51 -7.95 -5.61
N ASP A 47 13.13 -7.72 -4.36
CA ASP A 47 13.99 -7.08 -3.37
C ASP A 47 14.78 -8.17 -2.63
N PRO A 48 16.14 -8.06 -2.51
CA PRO A 48 16.93 -9.02 -1.72
C PRO A 48 16.47 -9.12 -0.27
N ARG A 49 15.88 -8.05 0.30
CA ARG A 49 15.35 -8.03 1.66
C ARG A 49 13.83 -8.14 1.70
N GLY A 50 13.22 -8.56 0.61
CA GLY A 50 11.76 -8.65 0.50
C GLY A 50 11.12 -9.50 1.58
N LYS A 51 11.75 -10.62 1.96
CA LYS A 51 11.23 -11.51 3.01
C LYS A 51 11.21 -10.82 4.38
N ASP A 52 12.23 -10.03 4.69
CA ASP A 52 12.30 -9.29 5.96
C ASP A 52 11.23 -8.21 6.00
N VAL A 53 11.05 -7.49 4.91
CA VAL A 53 9.99 -6.49 4.78
C VAL A 53 8.62 -7.15 4.92
N GLU A 54 8.44 -8.30 4.29
CA GLU A 54 7.19 -9.06 4.36
C GLU A 54 6.85 -9.45 5.80
N ARG A 55 7.82 -9.86 6.60
CA ARG A 55 7.61 -10.18 8.02
C ARG A 55 7.13 -8.97 8.80
N VAL A 56 7.73 -7.81 8.55
CA VAL A 56 7.33 -6.57 9.22
C VAL A 56 5.90 -6.22 8.84
N LEU A 57 5.56 -6.31 7.55
CA LEU A 57 4.22 -6.05 7.07
C LEU A 57 3.20 -7.02 7.67
N ALA A 58 3.56 -8.30 7.78
CA ALA A 58 2.68 -9.30 8.39
C ALA A 58 2.35 -8.95 9.85
N GLY A 59 3.32 -8.42 10.58
CA GLY A 59 3.09 -7.93 11.94
C GLY A 59 2.18 -6.71 11.98
N MET A 60 2.24 -5.87 10.96
CA MET A 60 1.43 -4.64 10.89
C MET A 60 -0.02 -4.92 10.49
N VAL A 61 -0.25 -5.86 9.55
CA VAL A 61 -1.60 -6.17 9.07
C VAL A 61 -2.34 -7.15 9.97
N GLY A 62 -1.62 -7.86 10.85
CA GLY A 62 -2.21 -8.76 11.82
C GLY A 62 -2.19 -10.22 11.40
N PRO A 63 -2.36 -11.15 12.37
CA PRO A 63 -2.22 -12.59 12.16
C PRO A 63 -3.38 -13.22 11.38
N ALA A 64 -4.50 -12.52 11.21
CA ALA A 64 -5.65 -13.04 10.49
C ALA A 64 -5.43 -13.11 8.97
N ARG A 65 -4.36 -12.50 8.48
CA ARG A 65 -4.04 -12.47 7.05
C ARG A 65 -3.08 -13.59 6.69
N SER A 66 -3.39 -14.31 5.61
CA SER A 66 -2.52 -15.35 5.09
C SER A 66 -1.30 -14.79 4.36
N THR A 67 -1.41 -13.56 3.84
CA THR A 67 -0.33 -12.87 3.14
C THR A 67 -0.38 -11.38 3.46
N PRO A 68 0.80 -10.73 3.70
CA PRO A 68 0.84 -9.30 4.01
C PRO A 68 0.71 -8.39 2.78
N VAL A 69 0.72 -8.94 1.57
CA VAL A 69 0.64 -8.16 0.34
C VAL A 69 -0.71 -8.33 -0.34
N PRO A 70 -1.24 -7.28 -1.00
CA PRO A 70 -0.68 -5.93 -1.06
C PRO A 70 -0.89 -5.17 0.25
N ALA A 71 0.08 -4.35 0.61
CA ALA A 71 -0.02 -3.45 1.75
C ALA A 71 0.10 -2.02 1.24
N VAL A 72 -0.92 -1.21 1.46
CA VAL A 72 -1.00 0.15 0.93
C VAL A 72 -0.76 1.15 2.06
N PHE A 73 0.18 2.07 1.83
CA PHE A 73 0.47 3.17 2.74
C PHE A 73 0.08 4.49 2.08
N ILE A 74 -0.66 5.32 2.81
CA ILE A 74 -1.04 6.66 2.36
C ILE A 74 -0.55 7.65 3.41
N GLY A 75 0.31 8.59 2.98
CA GLY A 75 0.90 9.56 3.89
C GLY A 75 1.79 8.92 4.96
N GLY A 76 2.39 7.77 4.67
CA GLY A 76 3.25 7.04 5.60
C GLY A 76 2.48 6.15 6.58
N ALA A 77 1.15 6.16 6.55
CA ALA A 77 0.32 5.35 7.44
C ALA A 77 -0.25 4.16 6.70
N LEU A 78 -0.22 2.99 7.33
CA LEU A 78 -0.78 1.77 6.76
C LEU A 78 -2.30 1.88 6.68
N VAL A 79 -2.82 1.81 5.45
CA VAL A 79 -4.25 1.74 5.20
C VAL A 79 -4.72 0.29 5.28
N GLY A 80 -3.98 -0.61 4.65
CA GLY A 80 -4.28 -2.03 4.70
C GLY A 80 -4.18 -2.71 3.35
N PRO A 81 -4.71 -3.93 3.26
CA PRO A 81 -4.74 -4.69 2.02
C PRO A 81 -5.86 -4.22 1.08
N THR A 82 -5.99 -4.89 -0.05
CA THR A 82 -6.93 -4.53 -1.12
C THR A 82 -8.36 -4.34 -0.61
N ASP A 83 -8.87 -5.27 0.20
CA ASP A 83 -10.25 -5.21 0.69
C ASP A 83 -10.50 -3.95 1.53
N ARG A 84 -9.53 -3.54 2.34
CA ARG A 84 -9.63 -2.32 3.14
C ARG A 84 -9.65 -1.08 2.25
N VAL A 85 -8.77 -1.05 1.24
CA VAL A 85 -8.72 0.06 0.28
C VAL A 85 -10.04 0.16 -0.49
N MET A 86 -10.57 -0.96 -0.95
CA MET A 86 -11.84 -0.99 -1.67
C MET A 86 -13.00 -0.56 -0.79
N SER A 87 -13.02 -0.98 0.48
CA SER A 87 -14.05 -0.54 1.43
C SER A 87 -14.04 0.96 1.64
N LEU A 88 -12.85 1.55 1.78
CA LEU A 88 -12.71 3.00 1.93
C LEU A 88 -13.16 3.73 0.67
N HIS A 89 -12.83 3.18 -0.49
CA HIS A 89 -13.23 3.76 -1.78
C HIS A 89 -14.75 3.75 -1.93
N LEU A 90 -15.39 2.63 -1.67
CA LEU A 90 -16.85 2.49 -1.77
C LEU A 90 -17.58 3.35 -0.75
N GLY A 91 -16.99 3.54 0.43
CA GLY A 91 -17.56 4.39 1.48
C GLY A 91 -17.27 5.87 1.31
N GLY A 92 -16.54 6.27 0.26
CA GLY A 92 -16.20 7.66 0.02
C GLY A 92 -15.15 8.23 0.96
N GLN A 93 -14.44 7.38 1.70
CA GLN A 93 -13.44 7.80 2.68
C GLN A 93 -12.02 7.83 2.13
N LEU A 94 -11.80 7.20 0.98
CA LEU A 94 -10.46 7.11 0.39
C LEU A 94 -9.97 8.47 -0.11
N VAL A 95 -10.82 9.23 -0.78
CA VAL A 95 -10.48 10.54 -1.33
C VAL A 95 -10.00 11.51 -0.26
N PRO A 96 -10.68 11.67 0.91
CA PRO A 96 -10.16 12.52 1.97
C PRO A 96 -8.77 12.12 2.47
N LEU A 97 -8.50 10.81 2.58
CA LEU A 97 -7.17 10.33 2.98
C LEU A 97 -6.10 10.73 1.97
N LEU A 98 -6.41 10.61 0.68
CA LEU A 98 -5.49 10.96 -0.39
C LEU A 98 -5.22 12.46 -0.41
N ARG A 99 -6.24 13.28 -0.16
CA ARG A 99 -6.07 14.73 -0.06
C ARG A 99 -5.17 15.13 1.10
N GLN A 100 -5.38 14.51 2.26
CA GLN A 100 -4.56 14.79 3.44
C GLN A 100 -3.09 14.41 3.22
N ALA A 101 -2.84 13.40 2.41
CA ALA A 101 -1.50 12.98 2.05
C ALA A 101 -0.91 13.74 0.86
N SER A 102 -1.64 14.70 0.30
CA SER A 102 -1.26 15.47 -0.90
C SER A 102 -1.08 14.58 -2.13
N ALA A 103 -1.79 13.44 -2.18
CA ALA A 103 -1.74 12.51 -3.31
C ALA A 103 -2.69 12.92 -4.43
N LEU A 104 -3.68 13.76 -4.13
CA LEU A 104 -4.63 14.27 -5.09
C LEU A 104 -4.55 15.79 -5.16
N TRP A 105 -4.60 16.31 -6.38
CA TRP A 105 -4.67 17.74 -6.66
C TRP A 105 -6.13 18.13 -6.82
N LEU A 106 -6.68 18.77 -5.82
CA LEU A 106 -8.05 19.31 -5.91
C LEU A 106 -8.17 20.65 -5.22
#